data_6c5fc43241e6e99c6257ed2fc819e7ad
#
_entry.id   6c5fc43241e6e99c6257ed2fc819e7ad
#
_cell.length_a   1.000
_cell.length_b   1.000
_cell.length_c   1.000
_cell.angle_alpha   90.00
_cell.angle_beta   90.00
_cell.angle_gamma   90.00
#
_symmetry.space_group_name_H-M   'P 1'
#
loop_
_entity.id
_entity.type
_entity.pdbx_description
1 polymer ?
#
loop_
_entity_poly.entity_id
_entity_poly.type
_entity_poly.pdbx_seq_one_letter_code
_entity_poly.pdbx_strand_id
1 'polypeptide(L)'
;MCKTRIIVSAVLPLLVLGTLPLVALTESLPPEQPHGLVVVLENKPQESQLDLRVLKNPYIRGVALQIRWRDIEPVQGQPDWSKLDQLLAAAASSNKWVQFLIFPGFFSPSWAMEGAQTVTFPIQYGPGKGTLERLPLPWDRVYLGHWFDFLKQLSLRYGKSPALRVVAAAGPTSVSAEFTLPHKPEEIQKWKAVGYTPNKYIAAWQKVFEVYAADFPNQYVSLSLGSGINIDERSERNVRAGKPTKEAIIGEATRILGRRFALQDSNLDGNPDPRRGPHGVPLVIGYNGRIVTGFQLRTSCVRNSGNMGAEGDPQLALKKAINRGTQPNSNGYRSNYLEIYETDVLANEMQPMLSYGASLFK
;
A
#
# COMPACT_ATOMS: atom_id res chain seq x y z
N MET A 1 -70.37 -54.60 32.14
CA MET A 1 -69.90 -53.32 31.63
C MET A 1 -68.41 -53.17 31.97
N CYS A 2 -67.52 -53.56 31.01
CA CYS A 2 -66.11 -53.57 31.23
C CYS A 2 -65.51 -52.30 30.56
N LYS A 3 -64.86 -51.40 31.30
CA LYS A 3 -64.20 -50.21 30.77
C LYS A 3 -62.72 -50.48 30.58
N THR A 4 -62.33 -50.64 29.35
CA THR A 4 -60.90 -50.76 28.92
C THR A 4 -60.28 -49.39 28.95
N ARG A 5 -59.17 -49.20 29.70
CA ARG A 5 -58.29 -47.99 29.64
C ARG A 5 -57.17 -48.23 28.66
N ILE A 6 -57.08 -47.36 27.67
CA ILE A 6 -55.98 -47.30 26.71
C ILE A 6 -54.94 -46.39 27.33
N ILE A 7 -53.70 -46.91 27.55
CA ILE A 7 -52.56 -46.15 27.99
C ILE A 7 -51.83 -45.78 26.68
N VAL A 8 -51.74 -44.46 26.35
CA VAL A 8 -50.99 -43.93 25.30
C VAL A 8 -49.60 -43.54 25.86
N SER A 9 -48.57 -44.31 25.48
CA SER A 9 -47.18 -43.95 25.79
C SER A 9 -46.63 -42.90 24.75
N ALA A 10 -46.37 -41.70 25.23
CA ALA A 10 -45.73 -40.68 24.45
C ALA A 10 -44.21 -40.92 24.45
N VAL A 11 -43.64 -41.23 23.29
CA VAL A 11 -42.17 -41.28 23.07
C VAL A 11 -41.70 -39.88 22.71
N LEU A 12 -40.91 -39.25 23.61
CA LEU A 12 -40.28 -37.97 23.37
C LEU A 12 -38.99 -38.22 22.58
N PRO A 13 -38.75 -37.56 21.42
CA PRO A 13 -37.47 -37.67 20.74
C PRO A 13 -36.41 -36.85 21.45
N LEU A 14 -35.32 -37.48 21.81
CA LEU A 14 -34.12 -36.87 22.37
C LEU A 14 -33.40 -36.08 21.25
N LEU A 15 -33.48 -34.75 21.27
CA LEU A 15 -32.71 -33.88 20.41
C LEU A 15 -31.25 -33.88 20.90
N VAL A 16 -30.36 -34.59 20.21
CA VAL A 16 -28.92 -34.50 20.42
C VAL A 16 -28.45 -33.21 19.74
N LEU A 17 -28.28 -32.15 20.52
CA LEU A 17 -27.57 -30.93 20.10
C LEU A 17 -26.09 -31.26 19.98
N GLY A 18 -25.65 -31.54 18.75
CA GLY A 18 -24.25 -31.65 18.42
C GLY A 18 -23.59 -30.26 18.57
N THR A 19 -22.77 -30.08 19.59
CA THR A 19 -21.88 -28.93 19.71
C THR A 19 -20.79 -29.05 18.64
N LEU A 20 -20.95 -28.31 17.54
CA LEU A 20 -19.86 -28.09 16.60
C LEU A 20 -18.73 -27.37 17.36
N PRO A 21 -17.49 -27.86 17.32
CA PRO A 21 -16.38 -27.16 17.91
C PRO A 21 -16.22 -25.81 17.17
N LEU A 22 -16.36 -24.73 17.92
CA LEU A 22 -15.99 -23.40 17.48
C LEU A 22 -14.47 -23.42 17.28
N VAL A 23 -14.01 -23.70 16.06
CA VAL A 23 -12.61 -23.52 15.68
C VAL A 23 -12.37 -22.03 15.77
N ALA A 24 -11.88 -21.58 16.91
CA ALA A 24 -11.30 -20.25 17.04
C ALA A 24 -10.13 -20.21 16.06
N LEU A 25 -10.30 -19.52 14.94
CA LEU A 25 -9.20 -19.09 14.08
C LEU A 25 -8.33 -18.19 14.98
N THR A 26 -7.32 -18.78 15.58
CA THR A 26 -6.25 -18.02 16.21
C THR A 26 -5.57 -17.26 15.07
N GLU A 27 -5.98 -16.00 14.84
CA GLU A 27 -5.20 -15.10 14.02
C GLU A 27 -3.79 -15.09 14.59
N SER A 28 -2.88 -15.75 13.89
CA SER A 28 -1.46 -15.61 14.21
C SER A 28 -1.15 -14.13 14.03
N LEU A 29 -0.71 -13.47 15.10
CA LEU A 29 -0.26 -12.09 15.02
C LEU A 29 0.83 -12.02 13.94
N PRO A 30 0.79 -11.00 13.07
CA PRO A 30 1.87 -10.78 12.12
C PRO A 30 3.19 -10.72 12.88
N PRO A 31 4.30 -11.08 12.24
CA PRO A 31 5.61 -10.87 12.80
C PRO A 31 5.77 -9.40 13.22
N GLU A 32 6.82 -9.11 13.95
CA GLU A 32 7.16 -7.78 14.47
C GLU A 32 6.71 -6.62 13.57
N GLN A 33 6.07 -5.61 14.15
CA GLN A 33 5.52 -4.48 13.38
C GLN A 33 6.63 -3.81 12.54
N PRO A 34 6.34 -3.41 11.29
CA PRO A 34 7.29 -2.60 10.53
C PRO A 34 7.59 -1.32 11.29
N HIS A 35 8.88 -1.02 11.48
CA HIS A 35 9.32 0.15 12.25
C HIS A 35 10.65 0.68 11.75
N GLY A 36 10.94 1.95 12.07
CA GLY A 36 12.23 2.57 11.85
C GLY A 36 12.35 3.31 10.52
N LEU A 37 13.58 3.66 10.15
CA LEU A 37 13.89 4.19 8.84
C LEU A 37 13.94 3.07 7.81
N VAL A 38 13.31 3.31 6.68
CA VAL A 38 13.18 2.38 5.56
C VAL A 38 13.79 3.03 4.33
N VAL A 39 14.59 2.31 3.57
CA VAL A 39 15.08 2.82 2.30
C VAL A 39 14.14 2.46 1.16
N VAL A 40 13.82 3.43 0.31
CA VAL A 40 13.11 3.19 -0.95
C VAL A 40 14.14 2.86 -2.02
N LEU A 41 14.07 1.64 -2.54
CA LEU A 41 14.79 1.20 -3.74
C LEU A 41 13.87 1.31 -4.95
N GLU A 42 14.27 2.11 -5.92
CA GLU A 42 13.59 2.19 -7.22
C GLU A 42 14.18 1.15 -8.17
N ASN A 43 13.35 0.25 -8.71
CA ASN A 43 13.81 -0.62 -9.77
C ASN A 43 14.14 0.19 -11.02
N LYS A 44 15.38 0.08 -11.48
CA LYS A 44 15.84 0.63 -12.76
C LYS A 44 15.82 -0.52 -13.78
N PRO A 45 14.88 -0.50 -14.75
CA PRO A 45 14.70 -1.63 -15.68
C PRO A 45 15.97 -1.98 -16.47
N GLN A 46 16.83 -0.98 -16.73
CA GLN A 46 18.11 -1.16 -17.45
C GLN A 46 19.20 -1.81 -16.59
N GLU A 47 19.03 -1.84 -15.27
CA GLU A 47 19.99 -2.47 -14.34
C GLU A 47 19.53 -3.91 -14.05
N SER A 48 20.42 -4.87 -14.23
CA SER A 48 20.12 -6.29 -13.95
C SER A 48 20.01 -6.60 -12.45
N GLN A 49 20.63 -5.75 -11.61
CA GLN A 49 20.70 -5.94 -10.16
C GLN A 49 20.26 -4.67 -9.41
N LEU A 50 19.80 -4.86 -8.18
CA LEU A 50 19.51 -3.77 -7.25
C LEU A 50 20.77 -3.28 -6.56
N ASP A 51 20.84 -1.99 -6.23
CA ASP A 51 21.93 -1.45 -5.42
C ASP A 51 21.70 -1.78 -3.94
N LEU A 52 22.25 -2.89 -3.51
CA LEU A 52 22.08 -3.39 -2.14
C LEU A 52 23.09 -2.78 -1.14
N ARG A 53 23.91 -1.79 -1.52
CA ARG A 53 24.80 -1.08 -0.59
C ARG A 53 24.03 -0.43 0.56
N VAL A 54 22.81 0.00 0.31
CA VAL A 54 21.88 0.56 1.32
C VAL A 54 21.65 -0.36 2.52
N LEU A 55 21.74 -1.68 2.32
CA LEU A 55 21.54 -2.65 3.41
C LEU A 55 22.68 -2.62 4.45
N LYS A 56 23.84 -2.07 4.11
CA LYS A 56 24.97 -1.90 5.04
C LYS A 56 24.78 -0.71 5.99
N ASN A 57 23.82 0.19 5.70
CA ASN A 57 23.58 1.35 6.54
C ASN A 57 22.97 0.92 7.90
N PRO A 58 23.61 1.24 9.04
CA PRO A 58 23.18 0.78 10.37
C PRO A 58 21.88 1.46 10.85
N TYR A 59 21.51 2.59 10.27
CA TYR A 59 20.33 3.38 10.66
C TYR A 59 19.06 2.89 9.97
N ILE A 60 19.17 2.10 8.92
CA ILE A 60 18.04 1.57 8.15
C ILE A 60 17.58 0.23 8.76
N ARG A 61 16.27 0.07 8.95
CA ARG A 61 15.64 -1.14 9.48
C ARG A 61 14.91 -1.96 8.43
N GLY A 62 14.47 -1.33 7.35
CA GLY A 62 13.74 -2.00 6.28
C GLY A 62 14.05 -1.45 4.90
N VAL A 63 13.56 -2.15 3.90
CA VAL A 63 13.69 -1.78 2.47
C VAL A 63 12.33 -1.87 1.81
N ALA A 64 11.91 -0.81 1.14
CA ALA A 64 10.73 -0.76 0.30
C ALA A 64 11.15 -0.81 -1.17
N LEU A 65 10.87 -1.91 -1.86
CA LEU A 65 11.19 -2.05 -3.29
C LEU A 65 10.02 -1.56 -4.13
N GLN A 66 10.26 -0.56 -4.95
CA GLN A 66 9.34 -0.07 -5.97
C GLN A 66 9.67 -0.73 -7.32
N ILE A 67 8.76 -1.55 -7.84
CA ILE A 67 8.94 -2.27 -9.10
C ILE A 67 7.61 -2.31 -9.87
N ARG A 68 7.66 -2.23 -11.19
CA ARG A 68 6.46 -2.30 -12.04
C ARG A 68 6.09 -3.76 -12.29
N TRP A 69 4.80 -4.05 -12.37
CA TRP A 69 4.35 -5.41 -12.69
C TRP A 69 4.93 -5.90 -14.01
N ARG A 70 4.92 -5.06 -15.07
CA ARG A 70 5.48 -5.43 -16.38
C ARG A 70 6.98 -5.72 -16.37
N ASP A 71 7.71 -5.25 -15.35
CA ASP A 71 9.16 -5.55 -15.22
C ASP A 71 9.38 -6.92 -14.55
N ILE A 72 8.38 -7.44 -13.83
CA ILE A 72 8.42 -8.77 -13.23
C ILE A 72 7.83 -9.80 -14.19
N GLU A 73 6.69 -9.52 -14.83
CA GLU A 73 5.96 -10.48 -15.68
C GLU A 73 5.65 -9.87 -17.05
N PRO A 74 6.67 -9.65 -17.89
CA PRO A 74 6.46 -9.10 -19.24
C PRO A 74 5.69 -10.04 -20.15
N VAL A 75 5.78 -11.34 -19.91
CA VAL A 75 5.06 -12.41 -20.62
C VAL A 75 4.19 -13.15 -19.61
N GLN A 76 2.93 -13.39 -19.96
CA GLN A 76 1.94 -14.05 -19.10
C GLN A 76 2.44 -15.43 -18.63
N GLY A 77 2.39 -15.67 -17.32
CA GLY A 77 2.80 -16.92 -16.69
C GLY A 77 4.32 -17.15 -16.64
N GLN A 78 5.13 -16.13 -17.00
CA GLN A 78 6.59 -16.23 -17.00
C GLN A 78 7.23 -15.08 -16.19
N PRO A 79 6.97 -15.02 -14.87
CA PRO A 79 7.53 -13.96 -14.05
C PRO A 79 9.03 -14.18 -13.78
N ASP A 80 9.81 -13.09 -13.91
CA ASP A 80 11.19 -13.02 -13.44
C ASP A 80 11.23 -12.53 -11.99
N TRP A 81 11.44 -13.46 -11.09
CA TRP A 81 11.53 -13.19 -9.66
C TRP A 81 12.92 -12.79 -9.18
N SER A 82 13.93 -12.74 -10.03
CA SER A 82 15.35 -12.62 -9.66
C SER A 82 15.65 -11.45 -8.73
N LYS A 83 15.10 -10.26 -9.02
CA LYS A 83 15.31 -9.07 -8.18
C LYS A 83 14.64 -9.17 -6.81
N LEU A 84 13.47 -9.79 -6.73
CA LEU A 84 12.76 -10.01 -5.48
C LEU A 84 13.48 -11.04 -4.61
N ASP A 85 13.94 -12.14 -5.23
CA ASP A 85 14.74 -13.17 -4.57
C ASP A 85 16.05 -12.60 -4.01
N GLN A 86 16.77 -11.82 -4.83
CA GLN A 86 18.02 -11.16 -4.45
C GLN A 86 17.80 -10.23 -3.25
N LEU A 87 16.76 -9.39 -3.29
CA LEU A 87 16.46 -8.46 -2.20
C LEU A 87 16.12 -9.19 -0.90
N LEU A 88 15.23 -10.18 -0.96
CA LEU A 88 14.81 -10.91 0.23
C LEU A 88 15.98 -11.67 0.89
N ALA A 89 16.82 -12.33 0.10
CA ALA A 89 18.01 -13.01 0.61
C ALA A 89 18.99 -12.03 1.28
N ALA A 90 19.26 -10.91 0.63
CA ALA A 90 20.20 -9.91 1.16
C ALA A 90 19.64 -9.18 2.40
N ALA A 91 18.34 -8.89 2.43
CA ALA A 91 17.69 -8.27 3.57
C ALA A 91 17.67 -9.21 4.78
N ALA A 92 17.36 -10.50 4.58
CA ALA A 92 17.42 -11.51 5.62
C ALA A 92 18.83 -11.62 6.23
N SER A 93 19.87 -11.68 5.39
CA SER A 93 21.26 -11.72 5.82
C SER A 93 21.71 -10.46 6.58
N SER A 94 21.04 -9.33 6.34
CA SER A 94 21.34 -8.05 6.99
C SER A 94 20.40 -7.75 8.17
N ASN A 95 19.55 -8.69 8.58
CA ASN A 95 18.51 -8.53 9.59
C ASN A 95 17.61 -7.30 9.33
N LYS A 96 17.15 -7.16 8.08
CA LYS A 96 16.26 -6.08 7.65
C LYS A 96 14.98 -6.65 7.08
N TRP A 97 13.88 -5.94 7.28
CA TRP A 97 12.59 -6.33 6.71
C TRP A 97 12.37 -5.68 5.33
N VAL A 98 11.48 -6.28 4.55
CA VAL A 98 11.18 -5.87 3.18
C VAL A 98 9.70 -5.51 3.05
N GLN A 99 9.44 -4.46 2.26
CA GLN A 99 8.15 -4.11 1.72
C GLN A 99 8.19 -4.24 0.21
N PHE A 100 7.18 -4.90 -0.37
CA PHE A 100 6.98 -4.87 -1.82
C PHE A 100 5.95 -3.82 -2.21
N LEU A 101 6.36 -2.88 -3.07
CA LEU A 101 5.49 -1.92 -3.75
C LEU A 101 5.51 -2.25 -5.25
N ILE A 102 4.59 -3.12 -5.68
CA ILE A 102 4.48 -3.52 -7.08
C ILE A 102 3.43 -2.64 -7.74
N PHE A 103 3.81 -1.96 -8.81
CA PHE A 103 2.97 -0.98 -9.50
C PHE A 103 2.24 -1.62 -10.69
N PRO A 104 0.92 -1.79 -10.63
CA PRO A 104 0.06 -2.12 -11.76
C PRO A 104 -0.44 -0.84 -12.47
N GLY A 105 -1.65 -0.83 -12.97
CA GLY A 105 -2.25 0.32 -13.64
C GLY A 105 -1.52 0.64 -14.94
N PHE A 106 -0.96 1.83 -15.07
CA PHE A 106 -0.15 2.21 -16.24
C PHE A 106 1.10 1.34 -16.44
N PHE A 107 1.55 0.65 -15.42
CA PHE A 107 2.74 -0.21 -15.44
C PHE A 107 2.41 -1.70 -15.47
N SER A 108 1.17 -2.04 -15.79
CA SER A 108 0.77 -3.41 -16.09
C SER A 108 1.39 -3.89 -17.40
N PRO A 109 1.67 -5.18 -17.56
CA PRO A 109 2.05 -5.74 -18.85
C PRO A 109 0.87 -5.65 -19.85
N SER A 110 1.17 -5.53 -21.13
CA SER A 110 0.15 -5.36 -22.19
C SER A 110 -0.87 -6.49 -22.23
N TRP A 111 -0.41 -7.73 -22.04
CA TRP A 111 -1.28 -8.92 -22.04
C TRP A 111 -2.35 -8.86 -20.93
N ALA A 112 -2.06 -8.25 -19.76
CA ALA A 112 -3.01 -8.15 -18.67
C ALA A 112 -4.18 -7.19 -18.98
N MET A 113 -4.06 -6.39 -20.02
CA MET A 113 -5.10 -5.49 -20.51
C MET A 113 -5.83 -6.01 -21.75
N GLU A 114 -5.49 -7.21 -22.24
CA GLU A 114 -6.20 -7.85 -23.34
C GLU A 114 -7.59 -8.29 -22.89
N GLY A 115 -8.62 -7.88 -23.63
CA GLY A 115 -10.01 -8.12 -23.27
C GLY A 115 -10.58 -7.23 -22.15
N ALA A 116 -9.74 -6.45 -21.47
CA ALA A 116 -10.17 -5.53 -20.41
C ALA A 116 -10.68 -4.19 -20.99
N GLN A 117 -11.63 -3.57 -20.30
CA GLN A 117 -12.05 -2.20 -20.59
C GLN A 117 -10.99 -1.22 -20.08
N THR A 118 -10.57 -0.31 -20.93
CA THR A 118 -9.51 0.66 -20.63
C THR A 118 -9.89 2.06 -21.06
N VAL A 119 -9.26 3.06 -20.44
CA VAL A 119 -9.32 4.48 -20.83
C VAL A 119 -7.90 4.99 -20.99
N THR A 120 -7.68 5.82 -22.02
CA THR A 120 -6.36 6.42 -22.27
C THR A 120 -6.24 7.75 -21.53
N PHE A 121 -5.17 7.84 -20.73
CA PHE A 121 -4.78 9.05 -20.00
C PHE A 121 -3.29 9.36 -20.17
N PRO A 122 -2.88 10.61 -19.97
CA PRO A 122 -1.46 10.90 -19.83
C PRO A 122 -0.94 10.36 -18.49
N ILE A 123 0.25 9.77 -18.49
CA ILE A 123 0.96 9.44 -17.24
C ILE A 123 1.22 10.74 -16.48
N GLN A 124 0.81 10.81 -15.23
CA GLN A 124 0.84 12.04 -14.45
C GLN A 124 2.18 12.27 -13.75
N TYR A 125 2.85 11.21 -13.34
CA TYR A 125 4.08 11.26 -12.53
C TYR A 125 5.09 10.22 -13.00
N GLY A 126 6.36 10.46 -12.66
CA GLY A 126 7.44 9.50 -12.89
C GLY A 126 7.89 9.38 -14.34
N PRO A 127 8.59 8.30 -14.67
CA PRO A 127 9.07 8.03 -16.03
C PRO A 127 7.92 7.93 -17.03
N GLY A 128 8.07 8.62 -18.17
CA GLY A 128 7.01 8.69 -19.19
C GLY A 128 5.93 9.74 -18.94
N LYS A 129 6.12 10.65 -17.95
CA LYS A 129 5.17 11.74 -17.69
C LYS A 129 4.76 12.46 -18.98
N GLY A 130 3.45 12.54 -19.21
CA GLY A 130 2.86 13.20 -20.39
C GLY A 130 2.59 12.24 -21.56
N THR A 131 3.18 11.04 -21.62
CA THR A 131 2.84 10.05 -22.63
C THR A 131 1.43 9.51 -22.39
N LEU A 132 0.71 9.25 -23.49
CA LEU A 132 -0.63 8.66 -23.43
C LEU A 132 -0.52 7.14 -23.29
N GLU A 133 -1.12 6.63 -22.23
CA GLU A 133 -1.14 5.20 -21.92
C GLU A 133 -2.55 4.71 -21.59
N ARG A 134 -2.80 3.43 -21.86
CA ARG A 134 -4.03 2.76 -21.48
C ARG A 134 -4.01 2.48 -19.98
N LEU A 135 -5.11 2.84 -19.31
CA LEU A 135 -5.35 2.52 -17.90
C LEU A 135 -6.58 1.61 -17.84
N PRO A 136 -6.50 0.41 -17.24
CA PRO A 136 -7.67 -0.45 -17.08
C PRO A 136 -8.68 0.21 -16.15
N LEU A 137 -9.98 -0.07 -16.34
CA LEU A 137 -10.98 0.38 -15.39
C LEU A 137 -10.76 -0.32 -14.04
N PRO A 138 -10.79 0.40 -12.91
CA PRO A 138 -10.50 -0.16 -11.59
C PRO A 138 -11.39 -1.33 -11.19
N TRP A 139 -12.57 -1.45 -11.79
CA TRP A 139 -13.57 -2.50 -11.55
C TRP A 139 -13.67 -3.52 -12.68
N ASP A 140 -12.76 -3.48 -13.67
CA ASP A 140 -12.78 -4.44 -14.77
C ASP A 140 -12.40 -5.84 -14.27
N ARG A 141 -13.25 -6.81 -14.55
CA ARG A 141 -13.09 -8.18 -14.01
C ARG A 141 -11.95 -8.94 -14.67
N VAL A 142 -11.71 -8.70 -15.97
CA VAL A 142 -10.63 -9.39 -16.71
C VAL A 142 -9.29 -8.92 -16.16
N TYR A 143 -9.10 -7.60 -16.09
CA TYR A 143 -7.89 -7.01 -15.55
C TYR A 143 -7.63 -7.42 -14.09
N LEU A 144 -8.64 -7.29 -13.22
CA LEU A 144 -8.50 -7.68 -11.82
C LEU A 144 -8.23 -9.17 -11.66
N GLY A 145 -8.80 -10.02 -12.53
CA GLY A 145 -8.50 -11.44 -12.54
C GLY A 145 -7.01 -11.71 -12.76
N HIS A 146 -6.41 -11.12 -13.78
CA HIS A 146 -4.96 -11.24 -14.04
C HIS A 146 -4.11 -10.68 -12.89
N TRP A 147 -4.50 -9.56 -12.31
CA TRP A 147 -3.81 -9.00 -11.15
C TRP A 147 -3.87 -9.93 -9.94
N PHE A 148 -5.01 -10.51 -9.65
CA PHE A 148 -5.18 -11.43 -8.52
C PHE A 148 -4.43 -12.75 -8.73
N ASP A 149 -4.37 -13.27 -9.96
CA ASP A 149 -3.56 -14.43 -10.29
C ASP A 149 -2.06 -14.15 -10.07
N PHE A 150 -1.57 -12.98 -10.46
CA PHE A 150 -0.20 -12.54 -10.16
C PHE A 150 0.04 -12.45 -8.64
N LEU A 151 -0.86 -11.83 -7.88
CA LEU A 151 -0.74 -11.75 -6.41
C LEU A 151 -0.71 -13.13 -5.77
N LYS A 152 -1.50 -14.07 -6.30
CA LYS A 152 -1.50 -15.46 -5.84
C LYS A 152 -0.15 -16.13 -6.05
N GLN A 153 0.46 -15.97 -7.21
CA GLN A 153 1.80 -16.48 -7.49
C GLN A 153 2.85 -15.85 -6.57
N LEU A 154 2.78 -14.53 -6.38
CA LEU A 154 3.66 -13.79 -5.47
C LEU A 154 3.54 -14.33 -4.03
N SER A 155 2.32 -14.57 -3.55
CA SER A 155 2.08 -15.05 -2.19
C SER A 155 2.54 -16.49 -1.99
N LEU A 156 2.32 -17.36 -2.97
CA LEU A 156 2.80 -18.74 -2.94
C LEU A 156 4.33 -18.81 -2.83
N ARG A 157 5.03 -17.87 -3.48
CA ARG A 157 6.49 -17.83 -3.46
C ARG A 157 7.03 -17.17 -2.19
N TYR A 158 6.46 -16.06 -1.74
CA TYR A 158 7.05 -15.20 -0.72
C TYR A 158 6.24 -15.05 0.57
N GLY A 159 4.98 -15.47 0.60
CA GLY A 159 4.08 -15.27 1.75
C GLY A 159 4.55 -15.96 3.05
N LYS A 160 5.54 -16.85 2.97
CA LYS A 160 6.18 -17.48 4.14
C LYS A 160 7.56 -16.90 4.46
N SER A 161 8.05 -15.94 3.68
CA SER A 161 9.35 -15.33 3.93
C SER A 161 9.29 -14.45 5.19
N PRO A 162 10.14 -14.69 6.20
CA PRO A 162 10.16 -13.85 7.41
C PRO A 162 10.69 -12.44 7.14
N ALA A 163 11.45 -12.25 6.06
CA ALA A 163 11.92 -10.94 5.64
C ALA A 163 10.84 -10.09 4.99
N LEU A 164 9.87 -10.69 4.26
CA LEU A 164 8.75 -9.96 3.68
C LEU A 164 7.74 -9.60 4.77
N ARG A 165 7.78 -8.37 5.23
CA ARG A 165 6.94 -7.89 6.34
C ARG A 165 5.72 -7.12 5.86
N VAL A 166 5.83 -6.41 4.75
CA VAL A 166 4.76 -5.55 4.20
C VAL A 166 4.56 -5.82 2.72
N VAL A 167 3.32 -5.87 2.28
CA VAL A 167 2.93 -5.79 0.87
C VAL A 167 2.02 -4.57 0.68
N ALA A 168 2.30 -3.76 -0.34
CA ALA A 168 1.47 -2.60 -0.62
C ALA A 168 0.25 -3.01 -1.44
N ALA A 169 -0.95 -2.68 -0.95
CA ALA A 169 -2.18 -2.90 -1.70
C ALA A 169 -2.22 -2.02 -2.93
N ALA A 170 -2.36 -2.65 -4.09
CA ALA A 170 -2.45 -2.01 -5.39
C ALA A 170 -3.43 -2.78 -6.30
N GLY A 171 -3.78 -2.21 -7.43
CA GLY A 171 -4.71 -2.81 -8.40
C GLY A 171 -5.56 -1.74 -9.06
N PRO A 172 -6.65 -1.25 -8.45
CA PRO A 172 -7.45 -0.17 -9.01
C PRO A 172 -6.74 1.19 -8.79
N THR A 173 -5.55 1.36 -9.34
CA THR A 173 -4.70 2.54 -9.16
C THR A 173 -4.09 3.00 -10.48
N SER A 174 -3.55 4.22 -10.51
CA SER A 174 -3.00 4.82 -11.73
C SER A 174 -1.51 4.55 -11.94
N VAL A 175 -0.65 5.06 -11.08
CA VAL A 175 0.81 5.10 -11.33
C VAL A 175 1.66 4.49 -10.23
N SER A 176 1.06 4.12 -9.10
CA SER A 176 1.79 3.67 -7.91
C SER A 176 0.90 2.79 -7.03
N ALA A 177 1.39 2.41 -5.86
CA ALA A 177 0.57 1.79 -4.82
C ALA A 177 -0.43 2.75 -4.16
N GLU A 178 -0.44 4.02 -4.58
CA GLU A 178 -1.42 5.00 -4.13
C GLU A 178 -2.77 4.79 -4.82
N PHE A 179 -3.86 4.94 -4.11
CA PHE A 179 -5.19 4.87 -4.73
C PHE A 179 -5.59 6.20 -5.38
N THR A 180 -4.80 6.60 -6.37
CA THR A 180 -4.97 7.84 -7.13
C THR A 180 -5.41 7.54 -8.55
N LEU A 181 -6.46 8.21 -9.02
CA LEU A 181 -6.89 8.18 -10.41
C LEU A 181 -6.55 9.50 -11.10
N PRO A 182 -6.36 9.52 -12.42
CA PRO A 182 -6.32 10.75 -13.20
C PRO A 182 -7.56 11.63 -12.89
N HIS A 183 -7.37 12.90 -12.54
CA HIS A 183 -8.43 13.73 -11.96
C HIS A 183 -8.44 15.20 -12.41
N LYS A 184 -7.78 15.50 -13.51
CA LYS A 184 -7.97 16.81 -14.16
C LYS A 184 -9.39 16.91 -14.72
N PRO A 185 -9.93 18.11 -14.96
CA PRO A 185 -11.29 18.29 -15.46
C PRO A 185 -11.65 17.42 -16.67
N GLU A 186 -10.77 17.36 -17.67
CA GLU A 186 -10.91 16.54 -18.87
C GLU A 186 -10.81 15.03 -18.58
N GLU A 187 -10.04 14.65 -17.59
CA GLU A 187 -9.90 13.26 -17.15
C GLU A 187 -11.14 12.78 -16.39
N ILE A 188 -11.74 13.66 -15.58
CA ILE A 188 -12.99 13.40 -14.87
C ILE A 188 -14.12 13.12 -15.86
N GLN A 189 -14.21 13.86 -16.97
CA GLN A 189 -15.22 13.59 -18.01
C GLN A 189 -15.05 12.21 -18.63
N LYS A 190 -13.80 11.76 -18.86
CA LYS A 190 -13.55 10.40 -19.35
C LYS A 190 -14.03 9.34 -18.35
N TRP A 191 -13.80 9.54 -17.04
CA TRP A 191 -14.31 8.65 -16.02
C TRP A 191 -15.84 8.57 -15.97
N LYS A 192 -16.51 9.72 -16.08
CA LYS A 192 -17.98 9.78 -16.16
C LYS A 192 -18.51 9.02 -17.39
N ALA A 193 -17.86 9.20 -18.54
CA ALA A 193 -18.26 8.53 -19.79
C ALA A 193 -18.18 7.00 -19.70
N VAL A 194 -17.29 6.43 -18.89
CA VAL A 194 -17.19 4.98 -18.66
C VAL A 194 -17.96 4.49 -17.41
N GLY A 195 -18.83 5.35 -16.87
CA GLY A 195 -19.73 5.01 -15.77
C GLY A 195 -19.05 4.86 -14.42
N TYR A 196 -18.03 5.68 -14.15
CA TYR A 196 -17.44 5.77 -12.80
C TYR A 196 -18.51 6.22 -11.79
N THR A 197 -18.52 5.56 -10.65
CA THR A 197 -19.16 6.05 -9.42
C THR A 197 -18.25 5.79 -8.24
N PRO A 198 -18.29 6.60 -7.16
CA PRO A 198 -17.55 6.34 -5.94
C PRO A 198 -17.78 4.92 -5.39
N ASN A 199 -19.01 4.44 -5.41
CA ASN A 199 -19.37 3.12 -4.91
C ASN A 199 -18.70 1.98 -5.72
N LYS A 200 -18.64 2.10 -7.06
CA LYS A 200 -17.91 1.13 -7.89
C LYS A 200 -16.43 1.09 -7.54
N TYR A 201 -15.84 2.24 -7.28
CA TYR A 201 -14.42 2.34 -6.93
C TYR A 201 -14.15 1.79 -5.53
N ILE A 202 -14.99 2.12 -4.55
CA ILE A 202 -14.91 1.55 -3.19
C ILE A 202 -15.05 0.02 -3.25
N ALA A 203 -16.03 -0.50 -4.00
CA ALA A 203 -16.22 -1.93 -4.15
C ALA A 203 -15.02 -2.65 -4.80
N ALA A 204 -14.37 -1.98 -5.78
CA ALA A 204 -13.15 -2.51 -6.37
C ALA A 204 -12.01 -2.59 -5.35
N TRP A 205 -11.82 -1.57 -4.51
CA TRP A 205 -10.83 -1.59 -3.43
C TRP A 205 -11.18 -2.61 -2.34
N GLN A 206 -12.45 -2.74 -1.99
CA GLN A 206 -12.89 -3.79 -1.06
C GLN A 206 -12.42 -5.16 -1.56
N LYS A 207 -12.65 -5.47 -2.85
CA LYS A 207 -12.23 -6.73 -3.45
C LYS A 207 -10.72 -6.92 -3.42
N VAL A 208 -9.95 -5.86 -3.68
CA VAL A 208 -8.49 -5.88 -3.57
C VAL A 208 -8.07 -6.24 -2.14
N PHE A 209 -8.63 -5.59 -1.13
CA PHE A 209 -8.28 -5.90 0.27
C PHE A 209 -8.63 -7.33 0.68
N GLU A 210 -9.76 -7.88 0.21
CA GLU A 210 -10.14 -9.29 0.43
C GLU A 210 -9.08 -10.25 -0.11
N VAL A 211 -8.57 -10.00 -1.33
CA VAL A 211 -7.51 -10.81 -1.94
C VAL A 211 -6.20 -10.69 -1.17
N TYR A 212 -5.76 -9.47 -0.83
CA TYR A 212 -4.55 -9.31 -0.02
C TYR A 212 -4.68 -9.94 1.37
N ALA A 213 -5.84 -9.86 2.01
CA ALA A 213 -6.08 -10.48 3.30
C ALA A 213 -5.97 -12.00 3.25
N ALA A 214 -6.47 -12.61 2.17
CA ALA A 214 -6.47 -14.06 1.96
C ALA A 214 -5.08 -14.59 1.55
N ASP A 215 -4.42 -13.89 0.62
CA ASP A 215 -3.16 -14.36 0.04
C ASP A 215 -1.93 -14.05 0.91
N PHE A 216 -1.97 -12.99 1.70
CA PHE A 216 -0.85 -12.57 2.56
C PHE A 216 -1.24 -12.56 4.05
N PRO A 217 -1.59 -13.73 4.63
CA PRO A 217 -2.05 -13.80 6.03
C PRO A 217 -0.98 -13.44 7.06
N ASN A 218 0.31 -13.51 6.68
CA ASN A 218 1.44 -13.27 7.56
C ASN A 218 2.10 -11.89 7.36
N GLN A 219 1.61 -11.06 6.46
CA GLN A 219 2.17 -9.75 6.16
C GLN A 219 1.23 -8.63 6.63
N TYR A 220 1.81 -7.47 6.92
CA TYR A 220 1.06 -6.23 6.92
C TYR A 220 0.70 -5.84 5.49
N VAL A 221 -0.48 -5.26 5.32
CA VAL A 221 -0.92 -4.72 4.03
C VAL A 221 -0.97 -3.20 4.15
N SER A 222 -0.11 -2.51 3.40
CA SER A 222 -0.08 -1.06 3.42
C SER A 222 -0.99 -0.47 2.33
N LEU A 223 -1.60 0.66 2.65
CA LEU A 223 -2.34 1.50 1.69
C LEU A 223 -1.72 2.89 1.70
N SER A 224 -1.23 3.33 0.55
CA SER A 224 -0.68 4.67 0.40
C SER A 224 -1.74 5.66 -0.07
N LEU A 225 -1.85 6.78 0.65
CA LEU A 225 -2.91 7.76 0.45
C LEU A 225 -2.70 8.66 -0.77
N GLY A 226 -1.66 8.77 -1.41
CA GLY A 226 -1.46 9.64 -2.58
C GLY A 226 -2.32 10.92 -2.62
N SER A 227 -2.31 11.63 -3.72
CA SER A 227 -3.05 12.90 -3.89
C SER A 227 -4.58 12.77 -3.88
N GLY A 228 -5.09 11.56 -3.75
CA GLY A 228 -6.49 11.29 -3.49
C GLY A 228 -7.36 11.17 -4.74
N ILE A 229 -8.56 10.66 -4.52
CA ILE A 229 -9.62 10.54 -5.52
C ILE A 229 -10.48 11.77 -5.39
N ASN A 230 -10.54 12.56 -6.45
CA ASN A 230 -11.30 13.80 -6.49
C ASN A 230 -12.49 13.72 -7.44
N ILE A 231 -12.89 12.49 -7.82
CA ILE A 231 -14.00 12.27 -8.72
C ILE A 231 -15.27 12.06 -7.90
N ASP A 232 -16.16 13.00 -7.96
CA ASP A 232 -17.49 12.94 -7.36
C ASP A 232 -18.54 13.06 -8.46
N GLU A 233 -19.67 12.38 -8.28
CA GLU A 233 -20.81 12.48 -9.19
C GLU A 233 -21.40 13.89 -9.27
N ARG A 234 -21.21 14.69 -8.23
CA ARG A 234 -21.90 15.98 -8.03
C ARG A 234 -21.08 17.20 -8.44
N SER A 235 -19.78 17.07 -8.63
CA SER A 235 -18.95 18.23 -8.95
C SER A 235 -17.90 17.96 -10.01
N GLU A 236 -17.80 18.91 -10.95
CA GLU A 236 -16.72 18.96 -11.93
C GLU A 236 -15.41 19.50 -11.33
N ARG A 237 -15.51 20.01 -10.12
CA ARG A 237 -14.38 20.55 -9.35
C ARG A 237 -14.29 19.77 -8.06
N ASN A 238 -13.23 18.92 -7.79
CA ASN A 238 -12.83 19.12 -6.46
C ASN A 238 -12.11 18.08 -5.63
N VAL A 239 -11.08 18.56 -5.05
CA VAL A 239 -10.22 18.04 -3.99
C VAL A 239 -11.00 17.67 -2.71
N ARG A 240 -12.07 18.38 -2.36
CA ARG A 240 -12.87 18.11 -1.14
C ARG A 240 -13.88 16.98 -1.33
N ALA A 241 -14.35 16.77 -2.54
CA ALA A 241 -15.36 15.76 -2.83
C ALA A 241 -14.82 14.32 -2.73
N GLY A 242 -13.52 14.10 -2.92
CA GLY A 242 -12.88 12.80 -2.73
C GLY A 242 -12.70 12.37 -1.28
N LYS A 243 -12.94 13.23 -0.29
CA LYS A 243 -12.76 12.92 1.13
C LYS A 243 -13.66 11.76 1.59
N PRO A 244 -14.97 11.73 1.33
CA PRO A 244 -15.84 10.61 1.71
C PRO A 244 -15.40 9.29 1.07
N THR A 245 -15.02 9.29 -0.20
CA THR A 245 -14.53 8.08 -0.89
C THR A 245 -13.23 7.58 -0.26
N LYS A 246 -12.30 8.49 0.06
CA LYS A 246 -11.05 8.16 0.74
C LYS A 246 -11.30 7.54 2.12
N GLU A 247 -12.15 8.16 2.91
CA GLU A 247 -12.51 7.66 4.25
C GLU A 247 -13.21 6.30 4.18
N ALA A 248 -14.09 6.08 3.19
CA ALA A 248 -14.73 4.80 2.97
C ALA A 248 -13.73 3.69 2.60
N ILE A 249 -12.76 3.97 1.71
CA ILE A 249 -11.72 3.00 1.35
C ILE A 249 -10.83 2.65 2.56
N ILE A 250 -10.44 3.64 3.38
CA ILE A 250 -9.70 3.40 4.62
C ILE A 250 -10.54 2.58 5.61
N GLY A 251 -11.83 2.87 5.70
CA GLY A 251 -12.78 2.11 6.52
C GLY A 251 -12.85 0.63 6.12
N GLU A 252 -12.98 0.35 4.82
CA GLU A 252 -12.97 -1.02 4.30
C GLU A 252 -11.62 -1.73 4.54
N ALA A 253 -10.49 -1.05 4.32
CA ALA A 253 -9.17 -1.59 4.62
C ALA A 253 -9.05 -1.95 6.11
N THR A 254 -9.49 -1.05 7.00
CA THR A 254 -9.47 -1.27 8.45
C THR A 254 -10.34 -2.47 8.84
N ARG A 255 -11.53 -2.57 8.26
CA ARG A 255 -12.48 -3.66 8.54
C ARG A 255 -11.97 -5.03 8.09
N ILE A 256 -11.37 -5.10 6.88
CA ILE A 256 -10.96 -6.37 6.26
C ILE A 256 -9.59 -6.83 6.79
N LEU A 257 -8.64 -5.91 6.90
CA LEU A 257 -7.24 -6.22 7.25
C LEU A 257 -7.00 -6.19 8.77
N GLY A 258 -7.86 -5.50 9.53
CA GLY A 258 -7.77 -5.42 10.98
C GLY A 258 -6.42 -4.89 11.45
N ARG A 259 -5.77 -5.62 12.37
CA ARG A 259 -4.47 -5.25 12.97
C ARG A 259 -3.29 -5.32 11.99
N ARG A 260 -3.46 -5.95 10.83
CA ARG A 260 -2.44 -6.04 9.77
C ARG A 260 -2.52 -4.88 8.77
N PHE A 261 -3.44 -3.94 8.98
CA PHE A 261 -3.52 -2.75 8.14
C PHE A 261 -2.43 -1.74 8.49
N ALA A 262 -1.75 -1.22 7.46
CA ALA A 262 -0.81 -0.12 7.58
C ALA A 262 -1.27 1.04 6.67
N LEU A 263 -1.36 2.25 7.23
CA LEU A 263 -1.73 3.45 6.49
C LEU A 263 -0.50 4.31 6.26
N GLN A 264 -0.26 4.71 5.00
CA GLN A 264 0.91 5.49 4.58
C GLN A 264 0.50 6.72 3.78
N ASP A 265 1.30 7.77 3.84
CA ASP A 265 1.26 8.90 2.90
C ASP A 265 2.63 9.04 2.23
N SER A 266 2.65 9.08 0.89
CA SER A 266 3.87 9.14 0.09
C SER A 266 4.29 10.57 -0.28
N ASN A 267 3.74 11.59 0.39
CA ASN A 267 4.00 12.99 0.09
C ASN A 267 4.60 13.77 1.28
N LEU A 268 5.32 13.09 2.17
CA LEU A 268 5.94 13.74 3.31
C LEU A 268 7.07 14.67 2.84
N ASP A 269 6.98 15.92 3.25
CA ASP A 269 8.05 16.93 3.15
C ASP A 269 8.22 17.67 4.48
N GLY A 270 9.22 18.52 4.59
CA GLY A 270 9.47 19.36 5.77
C GLY A 270 8.71 20.68 5.78
N ASN A 271 7.84 20.94 4.80
CA ASN A 271 7.15 22.21 4.68
C ASN A 271 5.84 22.22 5.47
N PRO A 272 5.67 23.09 6.47
CA PRO A 272 4.44 23.19 7.24
C PRO A 272 3.31 23.93 6.50
N ASP A 273 3.53 24.47 5.28
CA ASP A 273 2.55 25.29 4.59
C ASP A 273 1.28 24.47 4.25
N PRO A 274 0.13 24.78 4.91
CA PRO A 274 -1.11 24.06 4.69
C PRO A 274 -1.66 24.22 3.26
N ARG A 275 -1.22 25.24 2.53
CA ARG A 275 -1.64 25.49 1.13
C ARG A 275 -0.99 24.51 0.14
N ARG A 276 0.17 23.96 0.48
CA ARG A 276 0.86 22.91 -0.29
C ARG A 276 0.31 21.50 0.00
N GLY A 277 -0.78 21.45 0.76
CA GLY A 277 -1.62 20.29 0.94
C GLY A 277 -0.96 19.10 1.60
N PRO A 278 -0.95 19.08 2.91
CA PRO A 278 -0.61 17.86 3.65
C PRO A 278 -1.87 17.03 3.90
N HIS A 279 -2.62 16.77 2.85
CA HIS A 279 -3.94 16.13 3.00
C HIS A 279 -3.86 14.73 3.58
N GLY A 280 -2.68 14.09 3.53
CA GLY A 280 -2.41 12.79 4.10
C GLY A 280 -1.77 12.85 5.49
N VAL A 281 -0.79 13.74 5.74
CA VAL A 281 0.00 13.74 6.98
C VAL A 281 -0.85 13.86 8.25
N PRO A 282 -1.77 14.82 8.42
CA PRO A 282 -2.63 14.89 9.60
C PRO A 282 -3.57 13.68 9.73
N LEU A 283 -4.05 13.15 8.61
CA LEU A 283 -4.91 11.97 8.59
C LEU A 283 -4.14 10.75 9.10
N VAL A 284 -2.94 10.48 8.57
CA VAL A 284 -2.10 9.35 9.00
C VAL A 284 -1.72 9.49 10.48
N ILE A 285 -1.29 10.67 10.92
CA ILE A 285 -0.98 10.95 12.34
C ILE A 285 -2.19 10.65 13.23
N GLY A 286 -3.41 10.97 12.80
CA GLY A 286 -4.64 10.64 13.52
C GLY A 286 -4.86 9.15 13.75
N TYR A 287 -4.24 8.28 12.96
CA TYR A 287 -4.29 6.82 13.12
C TYR A 287 -3.15 6.23 13.96
N ASN A 288 -2.14 7.02 14.33
CA ASN A 288 -1.03 6.54 15.15
C ASN A 288 -1.54 5.86 16.44
N GLY A 289 -0.96 4.71 16.76
CA GLY A 289 -1.32 3.90 17.92
C GLY A 289 -2.58 3.04 17.77
N ARG A 290 -3.37 3.23 16.69
CA ARG A 290 -4.54 2.38 16.37
C ARG A 290 -4.21 1.29 15.36
N ILE A 291 -3.45 1.65 14.34
CA ILE A 291 -2.91 0.77 13.30
C ILE A 291 -1.45 1.14 13.05
N VAL A 292 -0.75 0.34 12.26
CA VAL A 292 0.57 0.70 11.74
C VAL A 292 0.44 1.92 10.83
N THR A 293 1.31 2.90 11.01
CA THR A 293 1.34 4.11 10.19
C THR A 293 2.75 4.41 9.72
N GLY A 294 2.87 4.95 8.52
CA GLY A 294 4.15 5.31 7.92
C GLY A 294 4.06 6.47 6.95
N PHE A 295 5.22 6.93 6.54
CA PHE A 295 5.34 7.97 5.52
C PHE A 295 6.46 7.62 4.55
N GLN A 296 6.29 8.04 3.30
CA GLN A 296 7.37 8.13 2.32
C GLN A 296 7.68 9.59 2.04
N LEU A 297 8.95 9.95 1.96
CA LEU A 297 9.35 11.27 1.50
C LEU A 297 8.80 11.52 0.09
N ARG A 298 8.37 12.75 -0.19
CA ARG A 298 7.87 13.16 -1.51
C ARG A 298 8.93 12.98 -2.60
N THR A 299 10.18 13.27 -2.28
CA THR A 299 11.35 13.12 -3.14
C THR A 299 12.62 13.03 -2.28
N SER A 300 13.76 12.71 -2.91
CA SER A 300 15.05 12.77 -2.24
C SER A 300 15.39 14.21 -1.84
N CYS A 301 15.87 14.41 -0.62
CA CYS A 301 16.34 15.68 -0.11
C CYS A 301 17.61 16.14 -0.83
N VAL A 302 18.52 15.19 -1.17
CA VAL A 302 19.75 15.46 -1.93
C VAL A 302 19.42 15.95 -3.35
N ARG A 303 18.42 15.30 -4.00
CA ARG A 303 18.03 15.67 -5.37
C ARG A 303 17.23 16.99 -5.42
N ASN A 304 16.43 17.27 -4.40
CA ASN A 304 15.50 18.40 -4.42
C ASN A 304 15.12 18.90 -3.01
N SER A 305 16.09 19.51 -2.34
CA SER A 305 15.90 20.05 -0.98
C SER A 305 14.85 21.15 -0.90
N GLY A 306 14.67 21.93 -1.98
CA GLY A 306 13.66 22.99 -2.06
C GLY A 306 12.23 22.44 -1.97
N ASN A 307 11.91 21.38 -2.73
CA ASN A 307 10.61 20.69 -2.64
C ASN A 307 10.41 19.99 -1.28
N MET A 308 11.51 19.72 -0.57
CA MET A 308 11.49 19.12 0.75
C MET A 308 11.48 20.15 1.90
N GLY A 309 11.40 21.45 1.58
CA GLY A 309 11.18 22.54 2.55
C GLY A 309 12.45 23.19 3.10
N ALA A 310 13.62 23.01 2.47
CA ALA A 310 14.87 23.69 2.80
C ALA A 310 15.78 23.84 1.58
N GLU A 311 15.56 24.89 0.79
CA GLU A 311 16.33 25.16 -0.42
C GLU A 311 17.83 25.20 -0.14
N GLY A 312 18.62 24.46 -0.92
CA GLY A 312 20.08 24.41 -0.80
C GLY A 312 20.61 23.63 0.42
N ASP A 313 19.74 23.14 1.32
CA ASP A 313 20.17 22.41 2.53
C ASP A 313 19.43 21.05 2.65
N PRO A 314 19.99 19.96 2.08
CA PRO A 314 19.36 18.65 2.14
C PRO A 314 19.31 18.05 3.55
N GLN A 315 20.28 18.39 4.44
CA GLN A 315 20.25 17.90 5.82
C GLN A 315 19.10 18.54 6.61
N LEU A 316 18.94 19.85 6.49
CA LEU A 316 17.82 20.54 7.12
C LEU A 316 16.47 20.07 6.57
N ALA A 317 16.39 19.84 5.25
CA ALA A 317 15.21 19.30 4.58
C ALA A 317 14.81 17.93 5.17
N LEU A 318 15.78 17.01 5.29
CA LEU A 318 15.54 15.69 5.87
C LEU A 318 15.16 15.78 7.36
N LYS A 319 15.85 16.61 8.14
CA LYS A 319 15.53 16.83 9.55
C LYS A 319 14.09 17.31 9.75
N LYS A 320 13.67 18.30 8.95
CA LYS A 320 12.29 18.82 8.98
C LYS A 320 11.28 17.75 8.63
N ALA A 321 11.53 16.97 7.59
CA ALA A 321 10.64 15.88 7.17
C ALA A 321 10.54 14.78 8.24
N ILE A 322 11.68 14.36 8.81
CA ILE A 322 11.72 13.39 9.93
C ILE A 322 10.87 13.90 11.10
N ASN A 323 11.11 15.13 11.55
CA ASN A 323 10.36 15.71 12.68
C ASN A 323 8.85 15.74 12.42
N ARG A 324 8.46 16.09 11.20
CA ARG A 324 7.05 16.14 10.81
C ARG A 324 6.43 14.74 10.75
N GLY A 325 7.11 13.77 10.13
CA GLY A 325 6.61 12.39 10.00
C GLY A 325 6.58 11.62 11.32
N THR A 326 7.44 11.99 12.28
CA THR A 326 7.48 11.39 13.62
C THR A 326 6.76 12.21 14.68
N GLN A 327 6.04 13.27 14.29
CA GLN A 327 5.25 14.08 15.22
C GLN A 327 4.22 13.17 15.92
N PRO A 328 4.14 13.25 17.28
CA PRO A 328 3.14 12.49 18.01
C PRO A 328 1.73 13.05 17.77
N ASN A 329 0.74 12.18 17.85
CA ASN A 329 -0.66 12.59 17.94
C ASN A 329 -0.98 13.11 19.35
N SER A 330 -2.24 13.50 19.58
CA SER A 330 -2.70 14.01 20.89
C SER A 330 -2.52 13.01 22.05
N ASN A 331 -2.37 11.72 21.77
CA ASN A 331 -2.15 10.67 22.75
C ASN A 331 -0.67 10.27 22.90
N GLY A 332 0.25 11.00 22.26
CA GLY A 332 1.68 10.74 22.31
C GLY A 332 2.21 9.65 21.36
N TYR A 333 1.34 9.01 20.58
CA TYR A 333 1.76 7.98 19.62
C TYR A 333 2.38 8.59 18.37
N ARG A 334 3.46 7.97 17.87
CA ARG A 334 4.19 8.37 16.67
C ARG A 334 3.95 7.36 15.55
N SER A 335 4.29 7.75 14.30
CA SER A 335 4.32 6.81 13.17
C SER A 335 5.35 5.70 13.41
N ASN A 336 5.09 4.54 12.81
CA ASN A 336 5.94 3.37 12.97
C ASN A 336 7.20 3.43 12.11
N TYR A 337 7.12 3.99 10.89
CA TYR A 337 8.26 4.01 9.96
C TYR A 337 8.26 5.23 9.05
N LEU A 338 9.43 5.54 8.50
CA LEU A 338 9.64 6.56 7.46
C LEU A 338 10.46 5.96 6.32
N GLU A 339 9.96 6.09 5.09
CA GLU A 339 10.63 5.72 3.86
C GLU A 339 11.45 6.90 3.32
N ILE A 340 12.75 6.67 3.12
CA ILE A 340 13.75 7.65 2.68
C ILE A 340 14.38 7.11 1.39
N TYR A 341 14.61 7.96 0.41
CA TYR A 341 15.14 7.53 -0.88
C TYR A 341 16.60 7.04 -0.79
N GLU A 342 16.93 6.07 -1.64
CA GLU A 342 18.26 5.48 -1.80
C GLU A 342 19.36 6.53 -1.88
N THR A 343 19.15 7.60 -2.65
CA THR A 343 20.12 8.70 -2.84
C THR A 343 20.48 9.37 -1.52
N ASP A 344 19.48 9.60 -0.64
CA ASP A 344 19.71 10.20 0.66
C ASP A 344 20.41 9.23 1.64
N VAL A 345 20.09 7.93 1.54
CA VAL A 345 20.69 6.91 2.39
C VAL A 345 22.15 6.65 2.07
N LEU A 346 22.54 6.76 0.78
CA LEU A 346 23.92 6.54 0.31
C LEU A 346 24.80 7.78 0.46
N ALA A 347 24.23 8.98 0.61
CA ALA A 347 24.99 10.21 0.75
C ALA A 347 25.68 10.31 2.12
N ASN A 348 26.99 10.53 2.13
CA ASN A 348 27.78 10.61 3.37
C ASN A 348 27.34 11.77 4.27
N GLU A 349 27.04 12.91 3.68
CA GLU A 349 26.57 14.10 4.40
C GLU A 349 25.23 13.91 5.10
N MET A 350 24.43 12.92 4.68
CA MET A 350 23.12 12.65 5.28
C MET A 350 23.18 11.73 6.51
N GLN A 351 24.32 11.09 6.78
CA GLN A 351 24.44 10.11 7.88
C GLN A 351 24.08 10.67 9.27
N PRO A 352 24.44 11.93 9.64
CA PRO A 352 24.01 12.49 10.91
C PRO A 352 22.49 12.59 11.04
N MET A 353 21.77 12.89 9.94
CA MET A 353 20.31 12.99 9.94
C MET A 353 19.64 11.62 9.95
N LEU A 354 20.24 10.62 9.32
CA LEU A 354 19.78 9.22 9.42
C LEU A 354 19.95 8.69 10.84
N SER A 355 21.09 8.98 11.49
CA SER A 355 21.33 8.64 12.91
C SER A 355 20.29 9.30 13.82
N TYR A 356 20.04 10.59 13.62
CA TYR A 356 19.00 11.33 14.34
C TYR A 356 17.62 10.69 14.13
N GLY A 357 17.22 10.44 12.89
CA GLY A 357 15.93 9.82 12.58
C GLY A 357 15.78 8.44 13.23
N ALA A 358 16.81 7.58 13.14
CA ALA A 358 16.79 6.26 13.76
C ALA A 358 16.61 6.32 15.28
N SER A 359 17.11 7.37 15.95
CA SER A 359 16.96 7.54 17.40
C SER A 359 15.52 7.78 17.85
N LEU A 360 14.66 8.27 16.96
CA LEU A 360 13.25 8.58 17.26
C LEU A 360 12.33 7.33 17.22
N PHE A 361 12.83 6.20 16.71
CA PHE A 361 12.12 4.92 16.63
C PHE A 361 12.61 3.86 17.64
N LYS A 362 13.24 4.31 18.72
CA LYS A 362 13.71 3.43 19.80
C LYS A 362 12.62 3.14 20.80
#